data_ed581e7793eb99903d614255b167837c
#
_entry.id   ed581e7793eb99903d614255b167837c
#
_cell.length_a   1.000
_cell.length_b   1.000
_cell.length_c   1.000
_cell.angle_alpha   90.00
_cell.angle_beta   90.00
_cell.angle_gamma   90.00
#
_symmetry.space_group_name_H-M   'P 1'
#
loop_
_entity.id
_entity.type
_entity.pdbx_description
1 polymer ?
#
loop_
_entity_poly.entity_id
_entity_poly.type
_entity_poly.pdbx_seq_one_letter_code
_entity_poly.pdbx_strand_id
1 'polypeptide(L)'
;MRRLVAVFVLSTFCLTVQAVQLAPLQAHLEKQLRTWQKRLGLETWDFSLQVVRKSALDQDTWGNAEWDSDSKTGVISVLDPQDYNLKGSELKRDMECTIVHELVHIQVSPLDSGNPEAHEEVVNRIMNALLNRPCPN
;
A
#
# COMPACT_ATOMS: atom_id res chain seq x y z
N MET A 1 27.47 20.73 48.61
CA MET A 1 26.34 19.97 48.03
C MET A 1 25.95 20.60 46.72
N ARG A 2 26.41 20.03 45.61
CA ARG A 2 26.08 20.49 44.25
C ARG A 2 25.05 19.50 43.64
N ARG A 3 23.85 19.97 43.35
CA ARG A 3 22.79 19.21 42.73
C ARG A 3 23.06 19.11 41.23
N LEU A 4 23.23 17.89 40.73
CA LEU A 4 23.21 17.57 39.33
C LEU A 4 21.76 17.62 38.85
N VAL A 5 21.46 18.53 37.93
CA VAL A 5 20.23 18.54 37.14
C VAL A 5 20.53 17.76 35.86
N ALA A 6 20.02 16.54 35.79
CA ALA A 6 20.09 15.74 34.55
C ALA A 6 19.05 16.27 33.57
N VAL A 7 19.54 16.69 32.40
CA VAL A 7 18.74 17.14 31.26
C VAL A 7 18.15 15.91 30.57
N PHE A 8 16.84 15.72 30.71
CA PHE A 8 16.05 14.78 29.92
C PHE A 8 15.28 15.56 28.85
N VAL A 9 15.93 15.90 27.74
CA VAL A 9 15.26 16.47 26.56
C VAL A 9 15.97 15.95 25.33
N LEU A 10 15.55 14.79 24.75
CA LEU A 10 15.97 14.41 23.38
C LEU A 10 15.24 13.20 22.78
N SER A 11 13.99 12.92 23.13
CA SER A 11 13.28 11.82 22.45
C SER A 11 11.95 12.17 21.79
N THR A 12 11.45 13.39 21.95
CA THR A 12 10.13 13.79 21.40
C THR A 12 10.20 14.37 19.98
N PHE A 13 11.38 14.77 19.52
CA PHE A 13 11.51 15.49 18.23
C PHE A 13 11.53 14.57 17.00
N CYS A 14 11.94 13.32 17.16
CA CYS A 14 12.07 12.38 16.03
C CYS A 14 10.71 11.84 15.56
N LEU A 15 9.76 11.63 16.48
CA LEU A 15 8.43 11.09 16.16
C LEU A 15 7.53 12.09 15.42
N THR A 16 7.70 13.39 15.70
CA THR A 16 6.89 14.44 15.05
C THR A 16 7.29 14.69 13.60
N VAL A 17 8.56 14.56 13.25
CA VAL A 17 9.05 14.76 11.88
C VAL A 17 8.59 13.63 10.96
N GLN A 18 8.57 12.39 11.44
CA GLN A 18 8.12 11.24 10.66
C GLN A 18 6.60 11.28 10.39
N ALA A 19 5.80 11.67 11.37
CA ALA A 19 4.35 11.81 11.21
C ALA A 19 3.98 12.90 10.18
N VAL A 20 4.73 14.01 10.16
CA VAL A 20 4.52 15.11 9.20
C VAL A 20 4.87 14.70 7.76
N GLN A 21 5.84 13.80 7.56
CA GLN A 21 6.22 13.34 6.22
C GLN A 21 5.28 12.25 5.67
N LEU A 22 4.65 11.46 6.52
CA LEU A 22 3.71 10.40 6.12
C LEU A 22 2.36 10.96 5.66
N ALA A 23 1.88 12.04 6.26
CA ALA A 23 0.57 12.60 5.94
C ALA A 23 0.40 13.00 4.46
N PRO A 24 1.34 13.69 3.79
CA PRO A 24 1.23 14.00 2.37
C PRO A 24 1.29 12.76 1.47
N LEU A 25 2.07 11.76 1.86
CA LEU A 25 2.14 10.49 1.13
C LEU A 25 0.84 9.71 1.28
N GLN A 26 0.31 9.59 2.49
CA GLN A 26 -0.97 8.93 2.75
C GLN A 26 -2.08 9.54 1.90
N ALA A 27 -2.22 10.87 1.90
CA ALA A 27 -3.21 11.56 1.07
C ALA A 27 -3.02 11.31 -0.44
N HIS A 28 -1.76 11.20 -0.91
CA HIS A 28 -1.46 10.86 -2.28
C HIS A 28 -1.91 9.42 -2.61
N LEU A 29 -1.60 8.46 -1.76
CA LEU A 29 -1.96 7.06 -1.96
C LEU A 29 -3.48 6.85 -1.90
N GLU A 30 -4.17 7.51 -0.99
CA GLU A 30 -5.64 7.49 -0.93
C GLU A 30 -6.27 8.06 -2.21
N LYS A 31 -5.70 9.12 -2.77
CA LYS A 31 -6.14 9.66 -4.06
C LYS A 31 -5.93 8.64 -5.18
N GLN A 32 -4.79 7.93 -5.20
CA GLN A 32 -4.53 6.86 -6.17
C GLN A 32 -5.53 5.72 -6.01
N LEU A 33 -5.78 5.27 -4.79
CA LEU A 33 -6.77 4.24 -4.50
C LEU A 33 -8.14 4.62 -5.07
N ARG A 34 -8.65 5.83 -4.80
CA ARG A 34 -9.95 6.30 -5.32
C ARG A 34 -9.97 6.39 -6.85
N THR A 35 -8.86 6.82 -7.45
CA THR A 35 -8.75 6.91 -8.92
C THR A 35 -8.85 5.52 -9.56
N TRP A 36 -8.12 4.55 -9.04
CA TRP A 36 -8.11 3.19 -9.57
C TRP A 36 -9.38 2.42 -9.23
N GLN A 37 -9.93 2.61 -8.05
CA GLN A 37 -11.25 2.10 -7.65
C GLN A 37 -12.32 2.47 -8.67
N LYS A 38 -12.35 3.75 -9.08
CA LYS A 38 -13.26 4.22 -10.12
C LYS A 38 -12.99 3.60 -11.48
N ARG A 39 -11.70 3.52 -11.90
CA ARG A 39 -11.32 2.94 -13.19
C ARG A 39 -11.67 1.46 -13.32
N LEU A 40 -11.65 0.74 -12.21
CA LEU A 40 -11.95 -0.68 -12.13
C LEU A 40 -13.43 -0.98 -11.86
N GLY A 41 -14.30 0.04 -11.78
CA GLY A 41 -15.73 -0.14 -11.50
C GLY A 41 -16.04 -0.66 -10.09
N LEU A 42 -15.17 -0.32 -9.14
CA LEU A 42 -15.27 -0.75 -7.73
C LEU A 42 -15.85 0.37 -6.83
N GLU A 43 -16.56 1.36 -7.38
CA GLU A 43 -17.07 2.52 -6.63
C GLU A 43 -18.06 2.13 -5.53
N THR A 44 -18.70 0.97 -5.64
CA THR A 44 -19.62 0.47 -4.62
C THR A 44 -18.93 -0.17 -3.42
N TRP A 45 -17.60 -0.31 -3.47
CA TRP A 45 -16.80 -0.84 -2.39
C TRP A 45 -16.34 0.28 -1.45
N ASP A 46 -16.27 -0.03 -0.16
CA ASP A 46 -15.64 0.83 0.84
C ASP A 46 -14.25 0.31 1.18
N PHE A 47 -13.23 0.96 0.59
CA PHE A 47 -11.83 0.62 0.83
C PHE A 47 -11.16 1.61 1.77
N SER A 48 -10.39 1.07 2.71
CA SER A 48 -9.37 1.80 3.46
C SER A 48 -7.96 1.44 3.00
N LEU A 49 -7.02 2.36 3.17
CA LEU A 49 -5.61 2.16 2.85
C LEU A 49 -4.77 2.28 4.13
N GLN A 50 -3.86 1.35 4.30
CA GLN A 50 -2.92 1.32 5.42
C GLN A 50 -1.48 1.26 4.91
N VAL A 51 -0.60 2.02 5.54
CA VAL A 51 0.85 1.93 5.35
C VAL A 51 1.40 1.07 6.48
N VAL A 52 2.02 -0.06 6.14
CA VAL A 52 2.45 -1.07 7.10
C VAL A 52 3.93 -1.41 6.96
N ARG A 53 4.57 -1.80 8.07
CA ARG A 53 5.96 -2.25 8.07
C ARG A 53 6.10 -3.62 7.40
N LYS A 54 7.26 -3.92 6.86
CA LYS A 54 7.55 -5.22 6.23
C LYS A 54 7.24 -6.40 7.14
N SER A 55 7.40 -6.25 8.45
CA SER A 55 7.07 -7.29 9.44
C SER A 55 5.58 -7.64 9.54
N ALA A 56 4.70 -6.81 9.00
CA ALA A 56 3.25 -7.04 8.94
C ALA A 56 2.77 -7.61 7.60
N LEU A 57 3.67 -7.83 6.66
CA LEU A 57 3.40 -8.44 5.35
C LEU A 57 4.06 -9.81 5.26
N ASP A 58 3.52 -10.66 4.40
CA ASP A 58 4.16 -11.92 4.07
C ASP A 58 5.53 -11.72 3.42
N GLN A 59 6.34 -12.77 3.48
CA GLN A 59 7.66 -12.76 2.87
C GLN A 59 7.53 -12.51 1.37
N ASP A 60 8.38 -11.62 0.84
CA ASP A 60 8.42 -11.25 -0.58
C ASP A 60 7.18 -10.53 -1.15
N THR A 61 6.27 -10.04 -0.30
CA THR A 61 5.16 -9.18 -0.72
C THR A 61 5.43 -7.71 -0.43
N TRP A 62 4.85 -6.81 -1.24
CA TRP A 62 4.97 -5.36 -1.12
C TRP A 62 3.65 -4.72 -0.66
N GLY A 63 2.61 -5.52 -0.61
CA GLY A 63 1.27 -5.17 -0.15
C GLY A 63 0.43 -6.39 0.12
N ASN A 64 -0.82 -6.12 0.48
CA ASN A 64 -1.82 -7.14 0.75
C ASN A 64 -3.20 -6.51 0.62
N ALA A 65 -4.19 -7.29 0.20
CA ALA A 65 -5.61 -6.93 0.27
C ALA A 65 -6.38 -7.94 1.12
N GLU A 66 -7.15 -7.42 2.04
CA GLU A 66 -8.17 -8.19 2.76
C GLU A 66 -9.54 -7.63 2.40
N TRP A 67 -10.50 -8.48 2.01
CA TRP A 67 -11.81 -8.00 1.59
C TRP A 67 -12.93 -8.96 1.94
N ASP A 68 -14.13 -8.40 2.03
CA ASP A 68 -15.39 -9.12 2.15
C ASP A 68 -16.29 -8.73 0.97
N SER A 69 -16.59 -9.70 0.12
CA SER A 69 -17.39 -9.51 -1.09
C SER A 69 -18.87 -9.27 -0.79
N ASP A 70 -19.38 -9.77 0.33
CA ASP A 70 -20.79 -9.63 0.71
C ASP A 70 -21.08 -8.21 1.21
N SER A 71 -20.22 -7.69 2.07
CA SER A 71 -20.31 -6.30 2.55
C SER A 71 -19.68 -5.27 1.60
N LYS A 72 -18.92 -5.71 0.61
CA LYS A 72 -18.13 -4.86 -0.29
C LYS A 72 -17.20 -3.90 0.47
N THR A 73 -16.50 -4.43 1.45
CA THR A 73 -15.50 -3.70 2.21
C THR A 73 -14.11 -4.30 1.99
N GLY A 74 -13.07 -3.50 2.11
CA GLY A 74 -11.72 -4.00 2.00
C GLY A 74 -10.66 -3.08 2.60
N VAL A 75 -9.52 -3.66 2.92
CA VAL A 75 -8.33 -2.98 3.40
C VAL A 75 -7.19 -3.27 2.44
N ILE A 76 -6.60 -2.22 1.88
CA ILE A 76 -5.41 -2.31 1.06
C ILE A 76 -4.21 -1.89 1.91
N SER A 77 -3.29 -2.79 2.13
CA SER A 77 -2.03 -2.53 2.84
C SER A 77 -0.90 -2.31 1.83
N VAL A 78 -0.12 -1.26 2.02
CA VAL A 78 1.08 -0.96 1.23
C VAL A 78 2.28 -0.85 2.14
N LEU A 79 3.46 -1.22 1.64
CA LEU A 79 4.69 -1.21 2.40
C LEU A 79 5.09 0.21 2.82
N ASP A 80 5.56 0.38 4.07
CA ASP A 80 6.08 1.65 4.59
C ASP A 80 7.30 2.12 3.76
N PRO A 81 7.37 3.41 3.39
CA PRO A 81 8.53 3.99 2.70
C PRO A 81 9.88 3.72 3.34
N GLN A 82 9.93 3.50 4.64
CA GLN A 82 11.17 3.19 5.36
C GLN A 82 11.74 1.81 5.02
N ASP A 83 10.90 0.92 4.54
CA ASP A 83 11.28 -0.46 4.16
C ASP A 83 11.58 -0.58 2.65
N TYR A 84 11.52 0.55 1.91
CA TYR A 84 11.91 0.63 0.50
C TYR A 84 13.34 1.13 0.32
N ASN A 85 13.98 0.65 -0.77
CA ASN A 85 15.21 1.24 -1.30
C ASN A 85 14.94 2.37 -2.33
N LEU A 86 13.66 2.56 -2.72
CA LEU A 86 13.22 3.57 -3.67
C LEU A 86 12.88 4.89 -2.98
N LYS A 87 12.95 6.00 -3.73
CA LYS A 87 12.63 7.34 -3.22
C LYS A 87 11.90 8.17 -4.27
N GLY A 88 11.27 9.25 -3.82
CA GLY A 88 10.66 10.25 -4.70
C GLY A 88 9.59 9.69 -5.61
N SER A 89 9.70 9.95 -6.91
CA SER A 89 8.71 9.52 -7.90
C SER A 89 8.72 8.02 -8.17
N GLU A 90 9.87 7.36 -8.00
CA GLU A 90 9.98 5.90 -8.18
C GLU A 90 9.24 5.16 -7.07
N LEU A 91 9.44 5.58 -5.83
CA LEU A 91 8.70 5.06 -4.69
C LEU A 91 7.18 5.20 -4.89
N LYS A 92 6.71 6.39 -5.27
CA LYS A 92 5.28 6.64 -5.50
C LYS A 92 4.71 5.77 -6.61
N ARG A 93 5.47 5.54 -7.68
CA ARG A 93 5.07 4.65 -8.77
C ARG A 93 4.99 3.20 -8.35
N ASP A 94 5.93 2.75 -7.52
CA ASP A 94 5.92 1.39 -7.00
C ASP A 94 4.73 1.15 -6.07
N MET A 95 4.48 2.07 -5.16
CA MET A 95 3.31 2.01 -4.28
C MET A 95 1.97 2.08 -5.06
N GLU A 96 1.91 2.83 -6.18
CA GLU A 96 0.76 2.79 -7.09
C GLU A 96 0.61 1.40 -7.73
N CYS A 97 1.71 0.77 -8.15
CA CYS A 97 1.69 -0.60 -8.66
C CYS A 97 1.06 -1.56 -7.65
N THR A 98 1.47 -1.48 -6.39
CA THR A 98 0.91 -2.28 -5.30
C THR A 98 -0.60 -2.05 -5.16
N ILE A 99 -1.06 -0.80 -5.11
CA ILE A 99 -2.50 -0.50 -5.01
C ILE A 99 -3.28 -1.11 -6.18
N VAL A 100 -2.79 -0.97 -7.41
CA VAL A 100 -3.47 -1.52 -8.59
C VAL A 100 -3.46 -3.04 -8.57
N HIS A 101 -2.35 -3.66 -8.20
CA HIS A 101 -2.22 -5.10 -8.07
C HIS A 101 -3.28 -5.67 -7.11
N GLU A 102 -3.39 -5.09 -5.92
CA GLU A 102 -4.34 -5.54 -4.91
C GLU A 102 -5.82 -5.33 -5.35
N LEU A 103 -6.11 -4.20 -6.00
CA LEU A 103 -7.46 -3.99 -6.54
C LEU A 103 -7.80 -4.93 -7.69
N VAL A 104 -6.81 -5.34 -8.51
CA VAL A 104 -7.02 -6.33 -9.56
C VAL A 104 -7.32 -7.71 -8.97
N HIS A 105 -6.64 -8.11 -7.89
CA HIS A 105 -7.00 -9.34 -7.17
C HIS A 105 -8.49 -9.38 -6.80
N ILE A 106 -9.00 -8.30 -6.23
CA ILE A 106 -10.42 -8.18 -5.85
C ILE A 106 -11.32 -8.27 -7.09
N GLN A 107 -10.95 -7.55 -8.16
CA GLN A 107 -11.73 -7.53 -9.40
C GLN A 107 -11.84 -8.91 -10.07
N VAL A 108 -10.78 -9.70 -10.05
CA VAL A 108 -10.74 -11.01 -10.71
C VAL A 108 -11.06 -12.18 -9.77
N SER A 109 -11.21 -11.94 -8.48
CA SER A 109 -11.47 -12.98 -7.48
C SER A 109 -12.66 -13.90 -7.82
N PRO A 110 -13.76 -13.41 -8.45
CA PRO A 110 -14.85 -14.30 -8.86
C PRO A 110 -14.47 -15.30 -9.96
N LEU A 111 -13.34 -15.09 -10.64
CA LEU A 111 -12.83 -15.92 -11.73
C LEU A 111 -11.68 -16.82 -11.28
N ASP A 112 -11.40 -16.88 -9.98
CA ASP A 112 -10.29 -17.67 -9.45
C ASP A 112 -10.46 -19.15 -9.76
N SER A 113 -9.46 -19.71 -10.45
CA SER A 113 -9.43 -21.12 -10.87
C SER A 113 -8.87 -22.07 -9.80
N GLY A 114 -8.46 -21.52 -8.64
CA GLY A 114 -7.77 -22.29 -7.58
C GLY A 114 -6.30 -22.59 -7.89
N ASN A 115 -5.72 -21.96 -8.92
CA ASN A 115 -4.29 -22.03 -9.23
C ASN A 115 -3.62 -20.66 -8.88
N PRO A 116 -2.92 -20.55 -7.74
CA PRO A 116 -2.35 -19.28 -7.29
C PRO A 116 -1.32 -18.69 -8.26
N GLU A 117 -0.46 -19.51 -8.88
CA GLU A 117 0.57 -19.02 -9.81
C GLU A 117 -0.06 -18.42 -11.08
N ALA A 118 -1.04 -19.12 -11.65
CA ALA A 118 -1.76 -18.62 -12.82
C ALA A 118 -2.59 -17.37 -12.49
N HIS A 119 -3.14 -17.29 -11.29
CA HIS A 119 -3.86 -16.11 -10.81
C HIS A 119 -2.94 -14.90 -10.71
N GLU A 120 -1.77 -15.04 -10.07
CA GLU A 120 -0.75 -13.99 -9.97
C GLU A 120 -0.26 -13.51 -11.34
N GLU A 121 -0.02 -14.43 -12.27
CA GLU A 121 0.37 -14.08 -13.63
C GLU A 121 -0.69 -13.22 -14.33
N VAL A 122 -1.97 -13.57 -14.21
CA VAL A 122 -3.08 -12.79 -14.77
C VAL A 122 -3.18 -11.41 -14.11
N VAL A 123 -3.09 -11.34 -12.80
CA VAL A 123 -3.11 -10.06 -12.06
C VAL A 123 -1.99 -9.16 -12.53
N ASN A 124 -0.76 -9.66 -12.62
CA ASN A 124 0.40 -8.89 -13.07
C ASN A 124 0.25 -8.40 -14.53
N ARG A 125 -0.26 -9.23 -15.43
CA ARG A 125 -0.52 -8.83 -16.82
C ARG A 125 -1.57 -7.72 -16.91
N ILE A 126 -2.67 -7.83 -16.17
CA ILE A 126 -3.73 -6.81 -16.13
C ILE A 126 -3.18 -5.52 -15.54
N MET A 127 -2.49 -5.57 -14.40
CA MET A 127 -1.88 -4.41 -13.76
C MET A 127 -0.94 -3.67 -14.72
N ASN A 128 -0.01 -4.39 -15.36
CA ASN A 128 0.94 -3.80 -16.30
C ASN A 128 0.24 -3.14 -17.51
N ALA A 129 -0.83 -3.76 -18.01
CA ALA A 129 -1.63 -3.18 -19.08
C ALA A 129 -2.38 -1.91 -18.65
N LEU A 130 -2.96 -1.89 -17.45
CA LEU A 130 -3.67 -0.74 -16.90
C LEU A 130 -2.74 0.45 -16.65
N LEU A 131 -1.53 0.20 -16.16
CA LEU A 131 -0.52 1.21 -15.86
C LEU A 131 0.26 1.63 -17.11
N ASN A 132 0.14 0.88 -18.21
CA ASN A 132 0.93 1.05 -19.45
C ASN A 132 2.45 1.08 -19.18
N ARG A 133 2.90 0.26 -18.24
CA ARG A 133 4.31 0.11 -17.86
C ARG A 133 4.50 -1.18 -17.07
N PRO A 134 5.71 -1.77 -17.10
CA PRO A 134 6.05 -2.83 -16.16
C PRO A 134 6.11 -2.26 -14.73
N CYS A 135 5.63 -3.05 -13.79
CA CYS A 135 5.84 -2.80 -12.37
C CYS A 135 7.01 -3.67 -11.88
N PRO A 136 7.85 -3.17 -10.97
CA PRO A 136 8.83 -4.03 -10.31
C PRO A 136 8.08 -5.13 -9.53
N ASN A 137 8.50 -6.34 -9.71
CA ASN A 137 8.04 -7.50 -8.95
C ASN A 137 8.99 -7.75 -7.79
#